data_15cd477cfc3c003d6f28f785e060aec1
#
_entry.id   15cd477cfc3c003d6f28f785e060aec1
#
_cell.length_a   1.000
_cell.length_b   1.000
_cell.length_c   1.000
_cell.angle_alpha   90.00
_cell.angle_beta   90.00
_cell.angle_gamma   90.00
#
_symmetry.space_group_name_H-M   'P 1'
#
loop_
_entity.id
_entity.type
_entity.pdbx_description
1 polymer ?
#
loop_
_entity_poly.entity_id
_entity_poly.type
_entity_poly.pdbx_seq_one_letter_code
_entity_poly.pdbx_strand_id
1 'polypeptide(L)'
;MLRIPGPMCGSILGDDWIDPGTMARSRMVSRVEQLDKSPTVAFAPQYLKPQERDLLTVLDDAGITNVTERAMFLAQVAHESKDFRKLRENMNYSAARLLAVFPKRFKNLKDAEEVVKQGFDAIAERIYGGRKDLGNVEKGDGARYIGRGYIHLTGRSNYMNAGQALGLDLVHHPELAENPNTAARIAVWFWQRDPRLGSRARARSVSGVTRIVNGGLNGLADRKRRFKQYLEILDTDNSDETAGSSSPLP
;
A
#
# COMPACT_ATOMS: atom_id res chain seq x y z
N MET A 1 11.29 -4.81 -0.73
CA MET A 1 11.27 -3.56 -1.49
C MET A 1 10.32 -3.74 -2.64
N LEU A 2 9.15 -3.15 -2.53
CA LEU A 2 8.12 -3.17 -3.56
C LEU A 2 8.70 -2.58 -4.85
N ARG A 3 8.81 -3.38 -5.90
CA ARG A 3 8.81 -2.83 -7.25
C ARG A 3 7.35 -2.57 -7.58
N ILE A 4 6.89 -1.35 -7.34
CA ILE A 4 5.63 -0.90 -7.94
C ILE A 4 5.89 -0.97 -9.45
N PRO A 5 5.15 -1.78 -10.22
CA PRO A 5 5.26 -1.76 -11.67
C PRO A 5 4.99 -0.32 -12.12
N GLY A 6 5.90 0.23 -12.91
CA GLY A 6 5.61 1.45 -13.66
C GLY A 6 4.33 1.28 -14.46
N PRO A 7 3.71 2.36 -14.95
CA PRO A 7 2.52 2.25 -15.76
C PRO A 7 2.80 1.27 -16.90
N MET A 8 2.00 0.22 -17.02
CA MET A 8 2.03 -0.65 -18.19
C MET A 8 1.70 0.23 -19.40
N CYS A 9 2.73 0.56 -20.17
CA CYS A 9 2.58 1.14 -21.49
C CYS A 9 2.12 0.01 -22.42
N GLY A 10 0.82 -0.23 -22.44
CA GLY A 10 0.12 -1.01 -23.44
C GLY A 10 -0.61 -0.01 -24.31
N SER A 11 -0.06 0.29 -25.49
CA SER A 11 -0.70 1.04 -26.52
C SER A 11 -1.97 0.34 -26.97
N ILE A 12 -3.12 0.89 -26.58
CA ILE A 12 -4.38 0.73 -27.29
C ILE A 12 -4.87 2.15 -27.57
N LEU A 13 -4.66 2.55 -28.82
CA LEU A 13 -5.31 3.72 -29.40
C LEU A 13 -6.81 3.41 -29.51
N GLY A 14 -7.60 4.14 -28.77
CA GLY A 14 -9.04 4.21 -28.86
C GLY A 14 -9.46 5.48 -28.14
N ASP A 15 -9.86 6.50 -28.97
CA ASP A 15 -10.37 7.80 -28.52
C ASP A 15 -11.74 7.60 -27.85
N ASP A 16 -11.75 7.34 -26.53
CA ASP A 16 -12.91 7.51 -25.66
C ASP A 16 -12.46 7.47 -24.20
N TRP A 17 -11.71 8.48 -23.79
CA TRP A 17 -11.36 8.71 -22.40
C TRP A 17 -12.49 9.44 -21.69
N ILE A 18 -13.44 8.68 -21.14
CA ILE A 18 -14.34 9.22 -20.10
C ILE A 18 -13.56 9.23 -18.81
N ASP A 19 -13.25 10.44 -18.29
CA ASP A 19 -12.54 10.66 -17.04
C ASP A 19 -13.26 9.92 -15.86
N PRO A 20 -12.67 8.87 -15.28
CA PRO A 20 -13.28 8.16 -14.14
C PRO A 20 -13.35 9.01 -12.86
N GLY A 21 -12.65 10.15 -12.84
CA GLY A 21 -12.60 11.05 -11.69
C GLY A 21 -13.92 11.76 -11.42
N THR A 22 -14.72 12.03 -12.45
CA THR A 22 -15.98 12.77 -12.31
C THR A 22 -17.10 11.91 -11.73
N MET A 23 -17.14 10.62 -12.04
CA MET A 23 -18.13 9.69 -11.47
C MET A 23 -17.79 9.25 -10.04
N ALA A 24 -16.52 9.09 -9.71
CA ALA A 24 -16.09 8.73 -8.36
C ALA A 24 -16.31 9.87 -7.37
N ARG A 25 -16.05 11.12 -7.76
CA ARG A 25 -16.32 12.31 -6.91
C ARG A 25 -17.78 12.49 -6.58
N SER A 26 -18.69 12.31 -7.52
CA SER A 26 -20.13 12.48 -7.30
C SER A 26 -20.70 11.40 -6.36
N ARG A 27 -20.15 10.16 -6.38
CA ARG A 27 -20.60 9.08 -5.49
C ARG A 27 -19.97 9.14 -4.09
N MET A 28 -18.76 9.68 -3.93
CA MET A 28 -18.14 9.83 -2.61
C MET A 28 -18.72 11.00 -1.81
N VAL A 29 -18.97 12.15 -2.44
CA VAL A 29 -19.50 13.34 -1.74
C VAL A 29 -20.94 13.12 -1.27
N SER A 30 -21.79 12.48 -2.09
CA SER A 30 -23.18 12.19 -1.68
C SER A 30 -23.31 11.06 -0.64
N ARG A 31 -22.28 10.23 -0.44
CA ARG A 31 -22.29 9.14 0.52
C ARG A 31 -21.75 9.53 1.90
N VAL A 32 -20.94 10.56 1.99
CA VAL A 32 -20.42 11.07 3.27
C VAL A 32 -21.52 11.78 4.09
N GLU A 33 -22.53 12.36 3.44
CA GLU A 33 -23.65 13.00 4.13
C GLU A 33 -24.77 12.05 4.59
N GLN A 34 -24.74 10.77 4.19
CA GLN A 34 -25.77 9.77 4.55
C GLN A 34 -25.27 8.61 5.42
N LEU A 35 -24.01 8.65 5.89
CA LEU A 35 -23.46 7.61 6.77
C LEU A 35 -23.55 7.99 8.26
N ASP A 36 -24.78 8.25 8.72
CA ASP A 36 -25.10 8.07 10.13
C ASP A 36 -25.94 6.79 10.27
N LYS A 37 -25.41 5.83 11.08
CA LYS A 37 -26.04 4.58 11.51
C LYS A 37 -25.98 3.37 10.58
N SER A 38 -24.76 2.85 10.33
CA SER A 38 -24.61 1.41 10.16
C SER A 38 -23.96 0.82 11.43
N PRO A 39 -24.41 -0.33 11.94
CA PRO A 39 -23.81 -0.93 13.13
C PRO A 39 -22.34 -1.25 12.81
N THR A 40 -21.45 -0.63 13.56
CA THR A 40 -20.01 -0.93 13.53
C THR A 40 -19.86 -2.38 13.95
N VAL A 41 -19.46 -3.24 13.04
CA VAL A 41 -19.14 -4.64 13.35
C VAL A 41 -18.05 -4.63 14.42
N ALA A 42 -18.38 -5.09 15.61
CA ALA A 42 -17.46 -5.15 16.73
C ALA A 42 -16.46 -6.28 16.50
N PHE A 43 -15.32 -5.97 15.91
CA PHE A 43 -14.19 -6.91 15.82
C PHE A 43 -13.64 -7.19 17.21
N ALA A 44 -13.10 -8.39 17.48
CA ALA A 44 -12.41 -8.71 18.74
C ALA A 44 -11.13 -7.85 18.87
N PRO A 45 -11.22 -6.64 19.44
CA PRO A 45 -10.17 -5.61 19.32
C PRO A 45 -8.88 -6.02 20.05
N GLN A 46 -8.97 -7.02 20.92
CA GLN A 46 -7.88 -7.44 21.81
C GLN A 46 -6.73 -8.15 21.10
N TYR A 47 -6.98 -8.77 19.93
CA TYR A 47 -5.95 -9.52 19.19
C TYR A 47 -5.31 -8.69 18.07
N LEU A 48 -5.87 -7.52 17.74
CA LEU A 48 -5.37 -6.64 16.70
C LEU A 48 -4.63 -5.44 17.29
N LYS A 49 -3.54 -5.05 16.63
CA LYS A 49 -2.83 -3.80 16.94
C LYS A 49 -3.68 -2.58 16.57
N PRO A 50 -3.46 -1.41 17.18
CA PRO A 50 -4.16 -0.20 16.81
C PRO A 50 -4.15 0.09 15.31
N GLN A 51 -2.98 -0.04 14.66
CA GLN A 51 -2.82 0.19 13.22
C GLN A 51 -3.61 -0.80 12.35
N GLU A 52 -3.82 -2.03 12.83
CA GLU A 52 -4.62 -3.05 12.13
C GLU A 52 -6.10 -2.71 12.19
N ARG A 53 -6.57 -2.20 13.35
CA ARG A 53 -7.94 -1.70 13.51
C ARG A 53 -8.21 -0.49 12.63
N ASP A 54 -7.28 0.49 12.61
CA ASP A 54 -7.38 1.66 11.75
C ASP A 54 -7.48 1.25 10.26
N LEU A 55 -6.68 0.25 9.85
CA LEU A 55 -6.75 -0.28 8.49
C LEU A 55 -8.09 -0.96 8.19
N LEU A 56 -8.66 -1.70 9.15
CA LEU A 56 -9.98 -2.31 8.97
C LEU A 56 -11.07 -1.26 8.82
N THR A 57 -11.03 -0.18 9.60
CA THR A 57 -11.95 0.96 9.44
C THR A 57 -11.85 1.57 8.03
N VAL A 58 -10.64 1.80 7.52
CA VAL A 58 -10.46 2.33 6.16
C VAL A 58 -10.92 1.33 5.08
N LEU A 59 -10.81 0.01 5.33
CA LEU A 59 -11.35 -1.02 4.43
C LEU A 59 -12.88 -1.02 4.44
N ASP A 60 -13.52 -0.78 5.61
CA ASP A 60 -14.97 -0.64 5.73
C ASP A 60 -15.48 0.57 4.94
N ASP A 61 -14.85 1.72 5.11
CA ASP A 61 -15.16 2.95 4.37
C ASP A 61 -15.02 2.76 2.85
N ALA A 62 -14.10 1.89 2.43
CA ALA A 62 -13.86 1.54 1.04
C ALA A 62 -14.78 0.42 0.50
N GLY A 63 -15.67 -0.13 1.34
CA GLY A 63 -16.60 -1.21 0.98
C GLY A 63 -15.93 -2.58 0.84
N ILE A 64 -14.72 -2.77 1.37
CA ILE A 64 -14.01 -4.06 1.38
C ILE A 64 -14.40 -4.80 2.67
N THR A 65 -15.48 -5.58 2.61
CA THR A 65 -16.08 -6.26 3.77
C THR A 65 -15.79 -7.77 3.83
N ASN A 66 -15.30 -8.37 2.75
CA ASN A 66 -15.01 -9.80 2.70
C ASN A 66 -13.84 -10.18 3.61
N VAL A 67 -14.06 -11.04 4.59
CA VAL A 67 -13.08 -11.45 5.62
C VAL A 67 -11.78 -11.99 5.01
N THR A 68 -11.87 -12.84 3.99
CA THR A 68 -10.70 -13.42 3.31
C THR A 68 -9.88 -12.33 2.60
N GLU A 69 -10.54 -11.34 1.99
CA GLU A 69 -9.87 -10.21 1.33
C GLU A 69 -9.20 -9.30 2.34
N ARG A 70 -9.84 -9.00 3.47
CA ARG A 70 -9.26 -8.23 4.59
C ARG A 70 -8.03 -8.91 5.18
N ALA A 71 -8.12 -10.21 5.48
CA ALA A 71 -7.00 -11.00 5.98
C ALA A 71 -5.80 -10.97 5.00
N MET A 72 -6.09 -11.10 3.71
CA MET A 72 -5.07 -11.04 2.67
C MET A 72 -4.42 -9.65 2.59
N PHE A 73 -5.22 -8.59 2.61
CA PHE A 73 -4.74 -7.21 2.62
C PHE A 73 -3.82 -6.95 3.81
N LEU A 74 -4.27 -7.25 5.03
CA LEU A 74 -3.48 -7.09 6.25
C LEU A 74 -2.16 -7.87 6.18
N ALA A 75 -2.18 -9.11 5.67
CA ALA A 75 -0.97 -9.92 5.51
C ALA A 75 0.07 -9.27 4.58
N GLN A 76 -0.38 -8.68 3.47
CA GLN A 76 0.52 -7.99 2.54
C GLN A 76 1.09 -6.71 3.18
N VAL A 77 0.23 -5.88 3.75
CA VAL A 77 0.62 -4.61 4.37
C VAL A 77 1.55 -4.83 5.58
N ALA A 78 1.24 -5.79 6.45
CA ALA A 78 2.09 -6.12 7.59
C ALA A 78 3.49 -6.61 7.16
N HIS A 79 3.57 -7.39 6.08
CA HIS A 79 4.86 -7.83 5.54
C HIS A 79 5.68 -6.63 5.02
N GLU A 80 5.09 -5.76 4.21
CA GLU A 80 5.77 -4.61 3.58
C GLU A 80 6.25 -3.58 4.62
N SER A 81 5.42 -3.28 5.61
CA SER A 81 5.69 -2.27 6.64
C SER A 81 6.48 -2.80 7.85
N LYS A 82 6.92 -4.05 7.83
CA LYS A 82 7.53 -4.72 8.99
C LYS A 82 6.67 -4.58 10.25
N ASP A 83 5.46 -5.12 10.19
CA ASP A 83 4.46 -5.04 11.26
C ASP A 83 4.05 -3.60 11.60
N PHE A 84 3.83 -2.77 10.57
CA PHE A 84 3.36 -1.37 10.66
C PHE A 84 4.36 -0.42 11.34
N ARG A 85 5.62 -0.86 11.53
CA ARG A 85 6.65 -0.07 12.22
C ARG A 85 7.47 0.83 11.31
N LYS A 86 7.44 0.60 10.00
CA LYS A 86 8.24 1.35 9.04
C LYS A 86 7.36 2.07 8.03
N LEU A 87 7.20 3.37 8.25
CA LEU A 87 6.46 4.28 7.37
C LEU A 87 7.37 5.07 6.42
N ARG A 88 8.67 4.91 6.55
CA ARG A 88 9.68 5.52 5.66
C ARG A 88 10.77 4.50 5.37
N GLU A 89 11.18 4.44 4.11
CA GLU A 89 12.30 3.58 3.74
C GLU A 89 13.63 4.10 4.31
N ASN A 90 14.55 3.15 4.53
CA ASN A 90 15.86 3.46 5.07
C ASN A 90 16.91 3.36 3.96
N MET A 91 17.74 4.40 3.85
CA MET A 91 18.88 4.48 2.90
C MET A 91 20.23 4.16 3.57
N ASN A 92 20.23 3.54 4.76
CA ASN A 92 21.45 3.11 5.44
C ASN A 92 22.08 1.90 4.73
N TYR A 93 22.70 2.17 3.60
CA TYR A 93 23.43 1.19 2.82
C TYR A 93 24.94 1.39 2.98
N SER A 94 25.70 0.30 3.10
CA SER A 94 27.13 0.36 2.81
C SER A 94 27.34 0.50 1.30
N ALA A 95 28.48 1.06 0.88
CA ALA A 95 28.82 1.19 -0.52
C ALA A 95 28.83 -0.15 -1.27
N ALA A 96 29.37 -1.20 -0.64
CA ALA A 96 29.34 -2.56 -1.21
C ALA A 96 27.89 -3.06 -1.40
N ARG A 97 26.99 -2.75 -0.46
CA ARG A 97 25.59 -3.14 -0.57
C ARG A 97 24.86 -2.37 -1.65
N LEU A 98 25.14 -1.08 -1.82
CA LEU A 98 24.57 -0.26 -2.91
C LEU A 98 24.97 -0.83 -4.27
N LEU A 99 26.25 -1.14 -4.46
CA LEU A 99 26.75 -1.71 -5.69
C LEU A 99 26.12 -3.09 -6.00
N ALA A 100 25.95 -3.92 -4.97
CA ALA A 100 25.35 -5.26 -5.13
C ALA A 100 23.85 -5.20 -5.44
N VAL A 101 23.10 -4.26 -4.84
CA VAL A 101 21.64 -4.16 -5.00
C VAL A 101 21.24 -3.33 -6.22
N PHE A 102 22.02 -2.29 -6.54
CA PHE A 102 21.76 -1.35 -7.63
C PHE A 102 22.92 -1.23 -8.62
N PRO A 103 23.41 -2.35 -9.21
CA PRO A 103 24.64 -2.34 -10.03
C PRO A 103 24.58 -1.40 -11.23
N LYS A 104 23.38 -1.08 -11.72
CA LYS A 104 23.18 -0.15 -12.84
C LYS A 104 23.24 1.34 -12.42
N ARG A 105 23.29 1.62 -11.13
CA ARG A 105 23.28 2.99 -10.56
C ARG A 105 24.67 3.46 -10.11
N PHE A 106 25.59 2.54 -9.92
CA PHE A 106 26.93 2.83 -9.42
C PHE A 106 27.98 2.22 -10.38
N LYS A 107 29.00 3.01 -10.71
CA LYS A 107 30.07 2.59 -11.65
C LYS A 107 30.99 1.56 -11.01
N ASN A 108 31.33 1.76 -9.74
CA ASN A 108 32.26 0.94 -8.96
C ASN A 108 32.10 1.24 -7.46
N LEU A 109 32.90 0.57 -6.63
CA LEU A 109 32.85 0.74 -5.18
C LEU A 109 33.18 2.18 -4.74
N LYS A 110 34.18 2.80 -5.36
CA LYS A 110 34.60 4.18 -5.03
C LYS A 110 33.47 5.18 -5.31
N ASP A 111 32.77 5.06 -6.45
CA ASP A 111 31.61 5.88 -6.77
C ASP A 111 30.48 5.71 -5.72
N ALA A 112 30.25 4.47 -5.26
CA ALA A 112 29.27 4.20 -4.20
C ALA A 112 29.71 4.77 -2.84
N GLU A 113 31.01 4.72 -2.49
CA GLU A 113 31.55 5.32 -1.26
C GLU A 113 31.40 6.83 -1.25
N GLU A 114 31.65 7.50 -2.38
CA GLU A 114 31.48 8.95 -2.52
C GLU A 114 30.00 9.37 -2.31
N VAL A 115 29.05 8.59 -2.85
CA VAL A 115 27.63 8.87 -2.65
C VAL A 115 27.19 8.59 -1.20
N VAL A 116 27.70 7.53 -0.57
CA VAL A 116 27.43 7.25 0.86
C VAL A 116 27.89 8.39 1.77
N LYS A 117 29.06 8.99 1.50
CA LYS A 117 29.58 10.14 2.25
C LYS A 117 28.69 11.37 2.16
N GLN A 118 27.95 11.53 1.05
CA GLN A 118 27.02 12.65 0.85
C GLN A 118 25.67 12.44 1.59
N GLY A 119 25.41 11.24 2.10
CA GLY A 119 24.29 10.94 2.96
C GLY A 119 23.00 10.50 2.26
N PHE A 120 21.91 10.51 3.04
CA PHE A 120 20.62 9.92 2.69
C PHE A 120 20.08 10.41 1.34
N ASP A 121 20.00 11.73 1.14
CA ASP A 121 19.38 12.31 -0.06
C ASP A 121 20.17 12.00 -1.32
N ALA A 122 21.49 11.99 -1.24
CA ALA A 122 22.35 11.63 -2.37
C ALA A 122 22.17 10.15 -2.78
N ILE A 123 22.04 9.26 -1.80
CA ILE A 123 21.77 7.84 -2.05
C ILE A 123 20.40 7.69 -2.72
N ALA A 124 19.37 8.32 -2.17
CA ALA A 124 18.01 8.27 -2.69
C ALA A 124 17.93 8.84 -4.12
N GLU A 125 18.57 10.01 -4.34
CA GLU A 125 18.64 10.63 -5.67
C GLU A 125 19.36 9.73 -6.67
N ARG A 126 20.48 9.12 -6.27
CA ARG A 126 21.22 8.18 -7.15
C ARG A 126 20.37 6.95 -7.52
N ILE A 127 19.55 6.43 -6.61
CA ILE A 127 18.71 5.24 -6.82
C ILE A 127 17.48 5.58 -7.66
N TYR A 128 16.80 6.68 -7.34
CA TYR A 128 15.45 7.01 -7.85
C TYR A 128 15.42 8.19 -8.83
N GLY A 129 16.43 9.07 -8.83
CA GLY A 129 16.50 10.22 -9.72
C GLY A 129 16.60 9.81 -11.19
N GLY A 130 16.00 10.59 -12.08
CA GLY A 130 15.96 10.34 -13.52
C GLY A 130 15.16 9.09 -13.93
N ARG A 131 14.41 8.48 -13.03
CA ARG A 131 13.57 7.31 -13.33
C ARG A 131 12.24 7.74 -13.91
N LYS A 132 12.16 7.75 -15.24
CA LYS A 132 10.94 8.09 -16.01
C LYS A 132 9.77 7.16 -15.68
N ASP A 133 10.04 5.89 -15.40
CA ASP A 133 9.05 4.90 -14.97
C ASP A 133 8.40 5.19 -13.61
N LEU A 134 9.02 6.06 -12.80
CA LEU A 134 8.49 6.58 -11.54
C LEU A 134 7.98 8.03 -11.67
N GLY A 135 8.15 8.66 -12.83
CA GLY A 135 7.90 10.08 -13.04
C GLY A 135 8.91 11.00 -12.35
N ASN A 136 10.04 10.48 -11.90
CA ASN A 136 11.13 11.23 -11.26
C ASN A 136 12.01 11.83 -12.36
N VAL A 137 11.59 12.94 -12.94
CA VAL A 137 12.25 13.60 -14.07
C VAL A 137 12.99 14.88 -13.66
N GLU A 138 12.56 15.51 -12.58
CA GLU A 138 13.18 16.71 -12.05
C GLU A 138 14.34 16.36 -11.10
N LYS A 139 15.32 17.27 -11.02
CA LYS A 139 16.42 17.13 -10.06
C LYS A 139 15.87 17.18 -8.63
N GLY A 140 16.23 16.20 -7.82
CA GLY A 140 15.77 16.06 -6.44
C GLY A 140 14.52 15.19 -6.27
N ASP A 141 13.84 14.81 -7.36
CA ASP A 141 12.67 13.93 -7.28
C ASP A 141 13.00 12.58 -6.63
N GLY A 142 14.21 12.06 -6.86
CA GLY A 142 14.66 10.81 -6.28
C GLY A 142 14.71 10.85 -4.76
N ALA A 143 15.21 11.92 -4.18
CA ALA A 143 15.25 12.13 -2.74
C ALA A 143 13.87 12.50 -2.16
N ARG A 144 13.09 13.28 -2.92
CA ARG A 144 11.77 13.76 -2.48
C ARG A 144 10.72 12.65 -2.43
N TYR A 145 10.66 11.78 -3.44
CA TYR A 145 9.61 10.77 -3.58
C TYR A 145 10.10 9.36 -3.29
N ILE A 146 10.81 9.23 -2.15
CA ILE A 146 11.22 7.94 -1.58
C ILE A 146 10.03 7.12 -1.11
N GLY A 147 10.24 5.86 -0.77
CA GLY A 147 9.20 4.97 -0.25
C GLY A 147 8.66 5.43 1.11
N ARG A 148 7.34 5.76 1.16
CA ARG A 148 6.63 6.15 2.38
C ARG A 148 5.32 5.40 2.55
N GLY A 149 4.83 5.39 3.78
CA GLY A 149 3.60 4.72 4.17
C GLY A 149 3.73 3.20 4.23
N TYR A 150 2.64 2.53 4.51
CA TYR A 150 2.61 1.07 4.72
C TYR A 150 3.01 0.25 3.49
N ILE A 151 2.85 0.80 2.30
CA ILE A 151 3.20 0.13 1.04
C ILE A 151 4.46 0.70 0.39
N HIS A 152 5.18 1.61 1.07
CA HIS A 152 6.34 2.30 0.53
C HIS A 152 6.07 2.93 -0.84
N LEU A 153 5.02 3.78 -0.91
CA LEU A 153 4.70 4.56 -2.11
C LEU A 153 5.94 5.31 -2.59
N THR A 154 6.37 5.08 -3.83
CA THR A 154 7.64 5.61 -4.35
C THR A 154 7.44 6.20 -5.74
N GLY A 155 8.07 7.35 -5.99
CA GLY A 155 8.08 8.03 -7.28
C GLY A 155 6.98 9.08 -7.45
N ARG A 156 7.34 10.20 -8.09
CA ARG A 156 6.49 11.39 -8.26
C ARG A 156 5.11 11.05 -8.84
N SER A 157 5.06 10.23 -9.90
CA SER A 157 3.78 9.85 -10.52
C SER A 157 2.87 9.09 -9.56
N ASN A 158 3.41 8.22 -8.70
CA ASN A 158 2.61 7.50 -7.73
C ASN A 158 2.08 8.42 -6.62
N TYR A 159 2.90 9.37 -6.14
CA TYR A 159 2.47 10.40 -5.18
C TYR A 159 1.38 11.28 -5.77
N MET A 160 1.53 11.71 -7.02
CA MET A 160 0.52 12.49 -7.73
C MET A 160 -0.80 11.73 -7.86
N ASN A 161 -0.75 10.48 -8.34
CA ASN A 161 -1.95 9.66 -8.54
C ASN A 161 -2.67 9.36 -7.22
N ALA A 162 -1.92 9.03 -6.16
CA ALA A 162 -2.49 8.81 -4.84
C ALA A 162 -3.10 10.10 -4.28
N GLY A 163 -2.39 11.22 -4.42
CA GLY A 163 -2.85 12.54 -3.97
C GLY A 163 -4.15 12.95 -4.64
N GLN A 164 -4.22 12.83 -5.98
CA GLN A 164 -5.45 13.11 -6.75
C GLN A 164 -6.63 12.24 -6.30
N ALA A 165 -6.40 10.93 -6.14
CA ALA A 165 -7.46 10.00 -5.75
C ALA A 165 -7.98 10.23 -4.33
N LEU A 166 -7.12 10.67 -3.41
CA LEU A 166 -7.44 10.86 -2.00
C LEU A 166 -7.78 12.31 -1.61
N GLY A 167 -7.67 13.26 -2.57
CA GLY A 167 -7.85 14.69 -2.32
C GLY A 167 -6.75 15.28 -1.42
N LEU A 168 -5.51 14.79 -1.54
CA LEU A 168 -4.35 15.20 -0.74
C LEU A 168 -3.24 15.75 -1.63
N ASP A 169 -2.57 16.80 -1.19
CA ASP A 169 -1.41 17.33 -1.89
C ASP A 169 -0.13 16.57 -1.51
N LEU A 170 -0.02 15.34 -2.01
CA LEU A 170 1.15 14.50 -1.76
C LEU A 170 2.36 14.85 -2.63
N VAL A 171 2.19 15.70 -3.64
CA VAL A 171 3.30 16.17 -4.50
C VAL A 171 4.12 17.24 -3.77
N HIS A 172 3.45 18.21 -3.15
CA HIS A 172 4.13 19.25 -2.41
C HIS A 172 4.45 18.83 -0.97
N HIS A 173 3.65 17.93 -0.40
CA HIS A 173 3.74 17.40 0.97
C HIS A 173 3.87 15.87 1.00
N PRO A 174 4.96 15.28 0.45
CA PRO A 174 5.11 13.83 0.41
C PRO A 174 5.24 13.18 1.80
N GLU A 175 5.64 13.94 2.82
CA GLU A 175 5.70 13.50 4.22
C GLU A 175 4.33 13.13 4.80
N LEU A 176 3.23 13.64 4.25
CA LEU A 176 1.88 13.25 4.66
C LEU A 176 1.64 11.75 4.50
N ALA A 177 2.34 11.09 3.58
CA ALA A 177 2.26 9.65 3.40
C ALA A 177 2.87 8.85 4.58
N GLU A 178 3.59 9.49 5.50
CA GLU A 178 4.12 8.90 6.73
C GLU A 178 3.10 8.95 7.89
N ASN A 179 2.02 9.75 7.76
CA ASN A 179 0.93 9.73 8.74
C ASN A 179 0.19 8.39 8.67
N PRO A 180 -0.07 7.68 9.78
CA PRO A 180 -0.68 6.35 9.78
C PRO A 180 -2.04 6.29 9.06
N ASN A 181 -2.92 7.26 9.26
CA ASN A 181 -4.23 7.31 8.58
C ASN A 181 -4.07 7.52 7.07
N THR A 182 -3.23 8.46 6.67
CA THR A 182 -2.92 8.69 5.24
C THR A 182 -2.27 7.45 4.63
N ALA A 183 -1.34 6.79 5.33
CA ALA A 183 -0.69 5.56 4.90
C ALA A 183 -1.71 4.41 4.70
N ALA A 184 -2.70 4.30 5.57
CA ALA A 184 -3.79 3.34 5.44
C ALA A 184 -4.65 3.61 4.20
N ARG A 185 -5.08 4.87 4.00
CA ARG A 185 -5.85 5.30 2.82
C ARG A 185 -5.08 5.07 1.51
N ILE A 186 -3.78 5.35 1.49
CA ILE A 186 -2.90 5.07 0.34
C ILE A 186 -2.83 3.56 0.07
N ALA A 187 -2.71 2.72 1.11
CA ALA A 187 -2.64 1.27 0.94
C ALA A 187 -3.95 0.69 0.38
N VAL A 188 -5.10 1.16 0.85
CA VAL A 188 -6.42 0.75 0.33
C VAL A 188 -6.62 1.25 -1.10
N TRP A 189 -6.28 2.50 -1.41
CA TRP A 189 -6.30 3.02 -2.78
C TRP A 189 -5.44 2.17 -3.72
N PHE A 190 -4.22 1.81 -3.31
CA PHE A 190 -3.35 0.95 -4.11
C PHE A 190 -3.98 -0.43 -4.37
N TRP A 191 -4.63 -1.01 -3.36
CA TRP A 191 -5.32 -2.29 -3.47
C TRP A 191 -6.46 -2.23 -4.48
N GLN A 192 -7.25 -1.17 -4.46
CA GLN A 192 -8.40 -0.99 -5.36
C GLN A 192 -8.03 -0.69 -6.81
N ARG A 193 -6.81 -0.20 -7.08
CA ARG A 193 -6.35 0.08 -8.45
C ARG A 193 -6.29 -1.14 -9.36
N ASP A 194 -6.09 -2.31 -8.79
CA ASP A 194 -6.01 -3.56 -9.54
C ASP A 194 -7.08 -4.52 -9.06
N PRO A 195 -8.19 -4.68 -9.80
CA PRO A 195 -9.31 -5.53 -9.39
C PRO A 195 -8.91 -7.01 -9.24
N ARG A 196 -7.77 -7.41 -9.82
CA ARG A 196 -7.21 -8.75 -9.65
C ARG A 196 -6.75 -9.02 -8.21
N LEU A 197 -6.40 -7.97 -7.44
CA LEU A 197 -6.01 -8.13 -6.03
C LEU A 197 -7.17 -8.67 -5.21
N GLY A 198 -8.34 -8.02 -5.25
CA GLY A 198 -9.53 -8.47 -4.54
C GLY A 198 -9.98 -9.86 -4.98
N SER A 199 -10.06 -10.13 -6.30
CA SER A 199 -10.50 -11.43 -6.79
C SER A 199 -9.55 -12.57 -6.38
N ARG A 200 -8.23 -12.37 -6.45
CA ARG A 200 -7.23 -13.34 -6.00
C ARG A 200 -7.19 -13.51 -4.48
N ALA A 201 -7.45 -12.44 -3.74
CA ALA A 201 -7.54 -12.49 -2.29
C ALA A 201 -8.72 -13.35 -1.85
N ARG A 202 -9.92 -13.13 -2.39
CA ARG A 202 -11.11 -13.94 -2.12
C ARG A 202 -10.92 -15.40 -2.54
N ALA A 203 -10.17 -15.66 -3.60
CA ALA A 203 -9.77 -17.01 -4.02
C ALA A 203 -8.60 -17.58 -3.18
N ARG A 204 -8.19 -16.96 -2.08
CA ARG A 204 -7.10 -17.37 -1.19
C ARG A 204 -5.74 -17.55 -1.88
N SER A 205 -5.53 -16.92 -3.03
CA SER A 205 -4.30 -17.03 -3.82
C SER A 205 -3.20 -16.10 -3.32
N VAL A 206 -2.56 -16.43 -2.20
CA VAL A 206 -1.46 -15.62 -1.61
C VAL A 206 -0.35 -15.38 -2.63
N SER A 207 0.06 -16.42 -3.39
CA SER A 207 1.08 -16.29 -4.43
C SER A 207 0.66 -15.37 -5.57
N GLY A 208 -0.63 -15.41 -5.95
CA GLY A 208 -1.20 -14.54 -6.98
C GLY A 208 -1.20 -13.08 -6.57
N VAL A 209 -1.64 -12.80 -5.34
CA VAL A 209 -1.60 -11.44 -4.76
C VAL A 209 -0.15 -10.97 -4.61
N THR A 210 0.74 -11.82 -4.07
CA THR A 210 2.16 -11.46 -3.89
C THR A 210 2.83 -11.07 -5.20
N ARG A 211 2.56 -11.77 -6.30
CA ARG A 211 3.11 -11.40 -7.62
C ARG A 211 2.65 -10.03 -8.09
N ILE A 212 1.41 -9.66 -7.84
CA ILE A 212 0.89 -8.34 -8.22
C ILE A 212 1.53 -7.26 -7.34
N VAL A 213 1.55 -7.46 -6.01
CA VAL A 213 2.06 -6.48 -5.05
C VAL A 213 3.57 -6.30 -5.17
N ASN A 214 4.34 -7.38 -5.30
CA ASN A 214 5.81 -7.37 -5.21
C ASN A 214 6.53 -7.59 -6.55
N GLY A 215 5.81 -7.88 -7.63
CA GLY A 215 6.40 -8.23 -8.92
C GLY A 215 7.10 -9.60 -8.93
N GLY A 216 7.01 -10.38 -7.84
CA GLY A 216 7.66 -11.69 -7.65
C GLY A 216 7.08 -12.42 -6.45
N LEU A 217 7.82 -13.38 -5.90
CA LEU A 217 7.40 -14.19 -4.76
C LEU A 217 8.24 -13.92 -3.48
N ASN A 218 8.89 -12.76 -3.40
CA ASN A 218 9.68 -12.41 -2.22
C ASN A 218 8.79 -12.35 -0.97
N GLY A 219 9.24 -13.01 0.11
CA GLY A 219 8.50 -13.06 1.37
C GLY A 219 7.25 -13.93 1.34
N LEU A 220 7.04 -14.80 0.33
CA LEU A 220 5.81 -15.60 0.19
C LEU A 220 5.51 -16.45 1.43
N ALA A 221 6.51 -17.05 2.06
CA ALA A 221 6.32 -17.87 3.26
C ALA A 221 5.78 -17.03 4.44
N ASP A 222 6.34 -15.85 4.66
CA ASP A 222 5.86 -14.92 5.70
C ASP A 222 4.45 -14.41 5.40
N ARG A 223 4.15 -14.04 4.15
CA ARG A 223 2.80 -13.59 3.73
C ARG A 223 1.76 -14.69 3.91
N LYS A 224 2.08 -15.96 3.61
CA LYS A 224 1.20 -17.11 3.86
C LYS A 224 0.92 -17.31 5.33
N ARG A 225 1.96 -17.23 6.19
CA ARG A 225 1.81 -17.35 7.63
C ARG A 225 0.91 -16.24 8.18
N ARG A 226 1.15 -14.98 7.80
CA ARG A 226 0.35 -13.82 8.20
C ARG A 226 -1.10 -13.93 7.73
N PHE A 227 -1.31 -14.34 6.48
CA PHE A 227 -2.65 -14.53 5.95
C PHE A 227 -3.45 -15.55 6.78
N LYS A 228 -2.82 -16.68 7.16
CA LYS A 228 -3.46 -17.68 8.02
C LYS A 228 -3.81 -17.07 9.39
N GLN A 229 -2.88 -16.34 10.01
CA GLN A 229 -3.10 -15.68 11.31
C GLN A 229 -4.24 -14.67 11.26
N TYR A 230 -4.26 -13.77 10.27
CA TYR A 230 -5.33 -12.78 10.15
C TYR A 230 -6.66 -13.41 9.80
N LEU A 231 -6.67 -14.47 9.01
CA LEU A 231 -7.90 -15.19 8.71
C LEU A 231 -8.50 -15.81 9.99
N GLU A 232 -7.68 -16.45 10.81
CA GLU A 232 -8.11 -17.01 12.10
C GLU A 232 -8.67 -15.93 13.04
N ILE A 233 -8.00 -14.77 13.14
CA ILE A 233 -8.45 -13.65 13.98
C ILE A 233 -9.79 -13.08 13.49
N LEU A 234 -9.96 -12.90 12.19
CA LEU A 234 -11.16 -12.26 11.62
C LEU A 234 -12.34 -13.25 11.43
N ASP A 235 -12.09 -14.58 11.35
CA ASP A 235 -13.15 -15.60 11.29
C ASP A 235 -13.76 -15.88 12.67
N THR A 236 -12.98 -15.81 13.76
CA THR A 236 -13.51 -16.02 15.13
C THR A 236 -14.53 -14.97 15.53
N ASP A 237 -14.40 -13.75 15.03
CA ASP A 237 -15.35 -12.67 15.29
C ASP A 237 -16.73 -12.91 14.64
N ASN A 238 -16.79 -13.56 13.48
CA ASN A 238 -18.07 -13.90 12.84
C ASN A 238 -18.85 -15.02 13.54
N SER A 239 -18.19 -15.87 14.33
CA SER A 239 -18.85 -16.99 15.03
C SER A 239 -19.54 -16.56 16.32
N ASP A 240 -19.06 -15.55 17.01
CA ASP A 240 -19.62 -15.05 18.26
C ASP A 240 -20.88 -14.19 18.05
N GLU A 241 -21.03 -13.50 16.90
CA GLU A 241 -22.23 -12.73 16.58
C GLU A 241 -23.46 -13.64 16.27
N THR A 242 -23.23 -14.83 15.71
CA THR A 242 -24.31 -15.77 15.40
C THR A 242 -24.84 -16.51 16.63
N ALA A 243 -24.05 -16.63 17.70
CA ALA A 243 -24.41 -17.30 18.94
C ALA A 243 -25.25 -16.42 19.90
N GLY A 244 -25.20 -15.09 19.74
CA GLY A 244 -25.89 -14.14 20.65
C GLY A 244 -27.35 -13.84 20.30
N SER A 245 -27.92 -14.32 19.19
CA SER A 245 -29.25 -13.91 18.72
C SER A 245 -30.38 -14.92 19.01
N SER A 246 -30.13 -16.00 19.76
CA SER A 246 -31.15 -16.94 20.17
C SER A 246 -31.59 -16.72 21.63
N SER A 247 -32.28 -15.60 21.90
CA SER A 247 -33.12 -15.49 23.10
C SER A 247 -34.46 -16.15 22.82
N PRO A 248 -34.92 -17.10 23.59
CA PRO A 248 -36.30 -17.59 23.49
C PRO A 248 -37.25 -16.51 23.95
N LEU A 249 -38.21 -16.20 23.11
CA LEU A 249 -39.37 -15.40 23.50
C LEU A 249 -40.21 -16.14 24.57
N PRO A 250 -40.79 -15.42 25.53
CA PRO A 250 -41.58 -16.00 26.57
C PRO A 250 -42.92 -16.57 26.10
#